data_75990f8a7ef517dbd91f607e517e9fde
#
_entry.id   75990f8a7ef517dbd91f607e517e9fde
#
_cell.length_a   1.000
_cell.length_b   1.000
_cell.length_c   1.000
_cell.angle_alpha   90.00
_cell.angle_beta   90.00
_cell.angle_gamma   90.00
#
_symmetry.space_group_name_H-M   'P 1'
#
loop_
_entity.id
_entity.type
_entity.pdbx_description
1 polymer ?
#
loop_
_entity_poly.entity_id
_entity_poly.type
_entity_poly.pdbx_seq_one_letter_code
_entity_poly.pdbx_strand_id
1 'polypeptide(L)'
;MRYIKTTMHYCLIVSRQALRLSWVFMALFLIACSSTPKDSSKRSDGKNIDDSITATGEGGIPAGFDVDAPNENPYLADKSDGPSGARSLFNNAISAMQQENWQRAEVLLQQLTTEYPKLSGPFLNLGIVYHKLDRKEDAETAFNNAIKANSLNLDAYNQLGLLLREEGRFNDAEAQYKKAIAVWPKHAASHKNIGILYDLYMGELNKALNHFEIFQYLQPEPDRQMAGWIIDLKRRIGN
;
A
#
# COMPACT_ATOMS: atom_id res chain seq x y z
N MET A 1 5.61 -9.98 19.63
CA MET A 1 5.02 -10.81 18.57
C MET A 1 3.56 -10.47 18.18
N ARG A 2 2.75 -9.75 18.97
CA ARG A 2 1.35 -9.38 18.62
C ARG A 2 1.22 -8.12 17.77
N TYR A 3 2.19 -7.22 17.74
CA TYR A 3 2.15 -5.95 16.98
C TYR A 3 2.29 -6.11 15.46
N ILE A 4 3.03 -7.10 15.01
CA ILE A 4 3.26 -7.36 13.55
C ILE A 4 1.97 -7.82 12.86
N LYS A 5 1.06 -8.51 13.59
CA LYS A 5 -0.22 -8.97 13.01
C LYS A 5 -1.24 -7.84 12.80
N THR A 6 -1.16 -6.74 13.56
CA THR A 6 -2.17 -5.68 13.49
C THR A 6 -1.92 -4.75 12.31
N THR A 7 -0.66 -4.45 11.99
CA THR A 7 -0.33 -3.58 10.84
C THR A 7 -0.54 -4.28 9.49
N MET A 8 -0.24 -5.59 9.40
CA MET A 8 -0.52 -6.38 8.19
C MET A 8 -2.03 -6.60 7.95
N HIS A 9 -2.86 -6.64 9.01
CA HIS A 9 -4.31 -6.75 8.87
C HIS A 9 -4.96 -5.50 8.27
N TYR A 10 -4.39 -4.31 8.50
CA TYR A 10 -4.93 -3.06 7.95
C TYR A 10 -4.82 -2.97 6.44
N CYS A 11 -3.72 -3.43 5.85
CA CYS A 11 -3.59 -3.51 4.38
C CYS A 11 -4.57 -4.53 3.76
N LEU A 12 -4.95 -5.58 4.49
CA LEU A 12 -5.82 -6.66 3.98
C LEU A 12 -7.33 -6.34 4.10
N ILE A 13 -7.74 -5.50 5.06
CA ILE A 13 -9.17 -5.20 5.27
C ILE A 13 -9.68 -4.22 4.21
N VAL A 14 -8.88 -3.25 3.79
CA VAL A 14 -9.27 -2.31 2.73
C VAL A 14 -9.48 -3.02 1.38
N SER A 15 -8.79 -4.14 1.13
CA SER A 15 -8.93 -4.91 -0.11
C SER A 15 -10.16 -5.84 -0.14
N ARG A 16 -10.71 -6.24 1.02
CA ARG A 16 -11.84 -7.20 1.07
C ARG A 16 -13.23 -6.55 0.99
N GLN A 17 -13.39 -5.29 1.32
CA GLN A 17 -14.69 -4.63 1.25
C GLN A 17 -15.04 -4.11 -0.15
N ALA A 18 -14.07 -3.80 -1.00
CA ALA A 18 -14.31 -3.44 -2.41
C ALA A 18 -14.94 -4.59 -3.23
N LEU A 19 -14.81 -5.84 -2.78
CA LEU A 19 -15.37 -7.01 -3.46
C LEU A 19 -16.83 -7.34 -3.09
N ARG A 20 -17.40 -6.76 -2.04
CA ARG A 20 -18.77 -7.10 -1.61
C ARG A 20 -19.88 -6.26 -2.24
N LEU A 21 -19.57 -5.11 -2.82
CA LEU A 21 -20.55 -4.23 -3.46
C LEU A 21 -20.80 -4.53 -4.96
N SER A 22 -19.98 -5.40 -5.57
CA SER A 22 -20.12 -5.76 -7.00
C SER A 22 -21.17 -6.84 -7.30
N TRP A 23 -21.73 -7.52 -6.29
CA TRP A 23 -22.65 -8.64 -6.51
C TRP A 23 -24.13 -8.27 -6.51
N VAL A 24 -24.50 -7.04 -6.18
CA VAL A 24 -25.91 -6.61 -6.10
C VAL A 24 -26.44 -6.02 -7.41
N PHE A 25 -25.57 -5.64 -8.36
CA PHE A 25 -25.99 -5.05 -9.64
C PHE A 25 -25.99 -6.00 -10.84
N MET A 26 -25.75 -7.31 -10.65
CA MET A 26 -25.68 -8.28 -11.77
C MET A 26 -26.91 -9.19 -11.93
N ALA A 27 -28.02 -8.87 -11.29
CA ALA A 27 -29.21 -9.74 -11.29
C ALA A 27 -30.40 -9.23 -12.12
N LEU A 28 -30.25 -8.23 -13.01
CA LEU A 28 -31.39 -7.64 -13.72
C LEU A 28 -31.22 -7.44 -15.24
N PHE A 29 -30.49 -8.34 -15.96
CA PHE A 29 -30.53 -8.35 -17.42
C PHE A 29 -30.35 -9.75 -18.00
N LEU A 30 -31.37 -10.58 -17.90
CA LEU A 30 -31.52 -11.79 -18.73
C LEU A 30 -32.98 -11.98 -19.12
N ILE A 31 -33.44 -11.40 -20.21
CA ILE A 31 -34.54 -11.93 -21.01
C ILE A 31 -34.38 -11.50 -22.48
N ALA A 32 -34.44 -12.48 -23.39
CA ALA A 32 -34.58 -12.44 -24.86
C ALA A 32 -33.28 -12.23 -25.66
N CYS A 33 -32.96 -13.03 -26.66
CA CYS A 33 -33.70 -13.90 -27.57
C CYS A 33 -32.76 -14.98 -28.14
N SER A 34 -33.36 -16.11 -28.41
CA SER A 34 -32.78 -17.26 -29.14
C SER A 34 -32.69 -16.98 -30.65
N SER A 35 -31.57 -17.36 -31.27
CA SER A 35 -31.56 -18.00 -32.60
C SER A 35 -30.15 -18.53 -32.91
N THR A 36 -30.04 -19.81 -33.05
CA THR A 36 -28.91 -20.50 -33.64
C THR A 36 -28.96 -20.42 -35.16
N PRO A 37 -27.78 -20.45 -35.85
CA PRO A 37 -27.53 -21.67 -36.60
C PRO A 37 -26.12 -22.25 -36.36
N LYS A 38 -26.05 -23.57 -36.52
CA LYS A 38 -24.85 -24.39 -36.60
C LYS A 38 -23.95 -23.93 -37.77
N ASP A 39 -22.68 -23.85 -37.57
CA ASP A 39 -21.77 -24.53 -38.44
C ASP A 39 -20.44 -24.89 -37.73
N SER A 40 -19.94 -26.04 -38.16
CA SER A 40 -18.83 -26.77 -37.64
C SER A 40 -17.52 -26.29 -38.27
N SER A 41 -16.53 -25.92 -37.51
CA SER A 41 -15.15 -26.29 -37.82
C SER A 41 -14.16 -25.96 -36.71
N LYS A 42 -13.46 -27.00 -36.32
CA LYS A 42 -12.13 -27.06 -35.69
C LYS A 42 -11.88 -26.24 -34.41
N ARG A 43 -12.09 -26.95 -33.33
CA ARG A 43 -11.40 -26.82 -32.06
C ARG A 43 -9.89 -26.88 -32.33
N SER A 44 -9.22 -25.77 -32.29
CA SER A 44 -7.79 -25.70 -32.07
C SER A 44 -7.57 -25.41 -30.60
N ASP A 45 -7.07 -26.37 -29.96
CA ASP A 45 -6.39 -26.44 -28.65
C ASP A 45 -6.40 -25.18 -27.83
N GLY A 46 -7.15 -25.25 -26.72
CA GLY A 46 -6.94 -24.42 -25.54
C GLY A 46 -5.47 -24.60 -25.12
N LYS A 47 -4.66 -23.68 -25.52
CA LYS A 47 -3.34 -23.53 -24.96
C LYS A 47 -3.55 -23.22 -23.49
N ASN A 48 -3.28 -24.20 -22.65
CA ASN A 48 -3.09 -23.99 -21.23
C ASN A 48 -2.34 -22.69 -21.07
N ILE A 49 -2.88 -21.77 -20.30
CA ILE A 49 -2.10 -20.67 -19.76
C ILE A 49 -1.11 -21.39 -18.89
N ASP A 50 0.07 -21.52 -19.47
CA ASP A 50 1.21 -22.23 -18.97
C ASP A 50 1.46 -21.80 -17.52
N ASP A 51 1.57 -22.77 -16.62
CA ASP A 51 2.07 -22.61 -15.26
C ASP A 51 3.51 -22.06 -15.22
N SER A 52 4.07 -21.68 -16.35
CA SER A 52 5.34 -20.99 -16.51
C SER A 52 5.28 -19.48 -16.21
N ILE A 53 4.16 -18.94 -15.70
CA ILE A 53 4.23 -17.68 -14.97
C ILE A 53 4.76 -17.97 -13.56
N THR A 54 5.83 -18.70 -13.47
CA THR A 54 6.82 -18.46 -12.46
C THR A 54 7.41 -17.10 -12.80
N ALA A 55 6.96 -16.07 -12.10
CA ALA A 55 7.48 -14.71 -12.18
C ALA A 55 8.91 -14.59 -11.61
N THR A 56 9.69 -15.56 -11.90
CA THR A 56 11.12 -15.63 -11.77
C THR A 56 11.65 -16.01 -13.13
N GLY A 57 11.70 -15.05 -14.02
CA GLY A 57 12.90 -14.99 -14.83
C GLY A 57 14.03 -15.10 -13.82
N GLU A 58 14.84 -16.12 -13.94
CA GLU A 58 16.07 -16.44 -13.21
C GLU A 58 16.45 -15.36 -12.22
N GLY A 59 16.33 -15.58 -10.92
CA GLY A 59 16.27 -14.67 -9.79
C GLY A 59 17.31 -13.54 -9.77
N GLY A 60 17.23 -12.66 -10.76
CA GLY A 60 18.03 -11.46 -10.81
C GLY A 60 17.54 -10.45 -9.79
N ILE A 61 18.47 -10.00 -8.96
CA ILE A 61 18.23 -8.85 -8.07
C ILE A 61 17.83 -7.66 -8.96
N PRO A 62 16.70 -6.97 -8.67
CA PRO A 62 16.31 -5.79 -9.43
C PRO A 62 17.41 -4.72 -9.45
N ALA A 63 17.54 -3.98 -10.55
CA ALA A 63 18.61 -3.02 -10.73
C ALA A 63 18.63 -1.96 -9.63
N GLY A 64 19.81 -1.76 -9.02
CA GLY A 64 20.00 -0.76 -7.97
C GLY A 64 19.36 -1.09 -6.63
N PHE A 65 18.86 -2.31 -6.43
CA PHE A 65 18.33 -2.73 -5.13
C PHE A 65 19.45 -3.22 -4.22
N ASP A 66 19.50 -2.67 -3.01
CA ASP A 66 20.45 -3.07 -1.97
C ASP A 66 19.92 -4.30 -1.21
N VAL A 67 20.38 -5.48 -1.61
CA VAL A 67 20.02 -6.76 -0.95
C VAL A 67 20.63 -6.91 0.44
N ASP A 68 21.76 -6.24 0.67
CA ASP A 68 22.49 -6.30 1.93
C ASP A 68 21.93 -5.32 2.98
N ALA A 69 20.96 -4.47 2.56
CA ALA A 69 20.26 -3.61 3.50
C ALA A 69 19.65 -4.44 4.65
N PRO A 70 19.59 -3.90 5.88
CA PRO A 70 19.07 -4.60 7.04
C PRO A 70 17.69 -5.22 6.80
N ASN A 71 17.49 -6.45 7.25
CA ASN A 71 16.19 -7.13 7.14
C ASN A 71 15.17 -6.59 8.16
N GLU A 72 15.63 -6.01 9.27
CA GLU A 72 14.76 -5.44 10.28
C GLU A 72 14.38 -4.01 9.91
N ASN A 73 13.10 -3.70 10.01
CA ASN A 73 12.60 -2.34 9.89
C ASN A 73 13.16 -1.50 11.05
N PRO A 74 13.95 -0.43 10.78
CA PRO A 74 14.60 0.35 11.81
C PRO A 74 13.62 1.05 12.75
N TYR A 75 12.41 1.36 12.30
CA TYR A 75 11.34 1.90 13.15
C TYR A 75 10.85 0.88 14.19
N LEU A 76 10.84 -0.41 13.83
CA LEU A 76 10.40 -1.49 14.72
C LEU A 76 11.53 -2.03 15.59
N ALA A 77 12.79 -1.72 15.26
CA ALA A 77 13.95 -2.12 16.06
C ALA A 77 14.00 -1.39 17.41
N ASP A 78 13.44 -0.18 17.49
CA ASP A 78 13.22 0.52 18.75
C ASP A 78 12.04 -0.13 19.51
N LYS A 79 12.38 -1.13 20.33
CA LYS A 79 11.43 -1.92 21.13
C LYS A 79 11.00 -1.19 22.40
N SER A 80 11.13 0.11 22.52
CA SER A 80 10.65 0.83 23.68
C SER A 80 9.14 0.64 23.82
N ASP A 81 8.76 -0.11 24.83
CA ASP A 81 7.38 -0.24 25.27
C ASP A 81 6.95 1.15 25.79
N GLY A 82 6.20 1.87 24.99
CA GLY A 82 5.69 3.18 25.40
C GLY A 82 4.94 3.11 26.74
N PRO A 83 4.65 4.24 27.40
CA PRO A 83 3.95 4.28 28.68
C PRO A 83 2.67 3.42 28.67
N SER A 84 2.42 2.68 29.75
CA SER A 84 1.28 1.73 29.81
C SER A 84 -0.07 2.39 29.52
N GLY A 85 -0.26 3.65 29.99
CA GLY A 85 -1.46 4.44 29.70
C GLY A 85 -1.63 4.74 28.21
N ALA A 86 -0.54 5.09 27.51
CA ALA A 86 -0.55 5.33 26.08
C ALA A 86 -0.97 4.07 25.31
N ARG A 87 -0.51 2.89 25.74
CA ARG A 87 -0.81 1.62 25.05
C ARG A 87 -2.30 1.29 25.09
N SER A 88 -2.93 1.42 26.26
CA SER A 88 -4.38 1.15 26.40
C SER A 88 -5.21 2.11 25.53
N LEU A 89 -4.90 3.40 25.61
CA LEU A 89 -5.59 4.42 24.82
C LEU A 89 -5.39 4.23 23.33
N PHE A 90 -4.16 3.86 22.91
CA PHE A 90 -3.84 3.55 21.51
C PHE A 90 -4.60 2.34 20.99
N ASN A 91 -4.69 1.25 21.78
CA ASN A 91 -5.46 0.08 21.40
C ASN A 91 -6.96 0.40 21.23
N ASN A 92 -7.51 1.26 22.08
CA ASN A 92 -8.89 1.73 21.94
C ASN A 92 -9.08 2.55 20.64
N ALA A 93 -8.11 3.42 20.31
CA ALA A 93 -8.13 4.18 19.07
C ALA A 93 -8.07 3.27 17.84
N ILE A 94 -7.16 2.29 17.83
CA ILE A 94 -7.07 1.30 16.75
C ILE A 94 -8.37 0.48 16.63
N SER A 95 -8.98 0.09 17.76
CA SER A 95 -10.28 -0.59 17.73
C SER A 95 -11.38 0.28 17.13
N ALA A 96 -11.42 1.58 17.45
CA ALA A 96 -12.36 2.52 16.86
C ALA A 96 -12.13 2.67 15.33
N MET A 97 -10.86 2.76 14.88
CA MET A 97 -10.52 2.79 13.46
C MET A 97 -10.96 1.50 12.73
N GLN A 98 -10.78 0.33 13.36
CA GLN A 98 -11.22 -0.96 12.80
C GLN A 98 -12.74 -1.06 12.65
N GLN A 99 -13.49 -0.37 13.51
CA GLN A 99 -14.95 -0.25 13.46
C GLN A 99 -15.41 0.90 12.55
N GLU A 100 -14.48 1.55 11.85
CA GLU A 100 -14.74 2.74 11.02
C GLU A 100 -15.39 3.91 11.81
N ASN A 101 -15.28 3.90 13.14
CA ASN A 101 -15.74 4.99 13.99
C ASN A 101 -14.66 6.09 14.05
N TRP A 102 -14.57 6.83 12.95
CA TRP A 102 -13.52 7.83 12.73
C TRP A 102 -13.54 8.96 13.74
N GLN A 103 -14.73 9.41 14.16
CA GLN A 103 -14.89 10.47 15.18
C GLN A 103 -14.35 10.03 16.54
N ARG A 104 -14.64 8.79 16.95
CA ARG A 104 -14.11 8.24 18.20
C ARG A 104 -12.59 8.04 18.12
N ALA A 105 -12.10 7.55 16.99
CA ALA A 105 -10.66 7.37 16.75
C ALA A 105 -9.94 8.72 16.84
N GLU A 106 -10.50 9.76 16.22
CA GLU A 106 -9.95 11.12 16.26
C GLU A 106 -9.77 11.61 17.71
N VAL A 107 -10.82 11.55 18.52
CA VAL A 107 -10.77 12.02 19.92
C VAL A 107 -9.68 11.29 20.72
N LEU A 108 -9.61 9.95 20.58
CA LEU A 108 -8.62 9.14 21.31
C LEU A 108 -7.19 9.43 20.84
N LEU A 109 -6.99 9.64 19.54
CA LEU A 109 -5.68 9.95 18.98
C LEU A 109 -5.23 11.37 19.29
N GLN A 110 -6.15 12.35 19.29
CA GLN A 110 -5.86 13.72 19.73
C GLN A 110 -5.43 13.75 21.21
N GLN A 111 -6.10 12.99 22.06
CA GLN A 111 -5.67 12.83 23.46
C GLN A 111 -4.25 12.27 23.53
N LEU A 112 -3.97 11.18 22.78
CA LEU A 112 -2.64 10.57 22.73
C LEU A 112 -1.55 11.52 22.26
N THR A 113 -1.82 12.28 21.20
CA THR A 113 -0.82 13.21 20.64
C THR A 113 -0.56 14.39 21.59
N THR A 114 -1.53 14.74 22.42
CA THR A 114 -1.40 15.78 23.45
C THR A 114 -0.62 15.27 24.68
N GLU A 115 -0.98 14.09 25.18
CA GLU A 115 -0.36 13.52 26.38
C GLU A 115 1.04 12.92 26.11
N TYR A 116 1.25 12.41 24.89
CA TYR A 116 2.47 11.70 24.51
C TYR A 116 3.05 12.22 23.17
N PRO A 117 3.47 13.48 23.10
CA PRO A 117 3.86 14.14 21.83
C PRO A 117 5.14 13.57 21.18
N LYS A 118 5.86 12.69 21.86
CA LYS A 118 7.04 12.00 21.34
C LYS A 118 6.71 10.69 20.64
N LEU A 119 5.48 10.20 20.73
CA LEU A 119 5.05 8.97 20.08
C LEU A 119 4.61 9.27 18.64
N SER A 120 5.35 8.77 17.69
CA SER A 120 5.08 8.94 16.25
C SER A 120 3.81 8.21 15.78
N GLY A 121 3.56 7.01 16.30
CA GLY A 121 2.41 6.17 15.91
C GLY A 121 1.04 6.84 16.07
N PRO A 122 0.73 7.52 17.17
CA PRO A 122 -0.52 8.28 17.32
C PRO A 122 -0.72 9.36 16.26
N PHE A 123 0.32 10.14 15.92
CA PHE A 123 0.24 11.14 14.86
C PHE A 123 0.00 10.51 13.49
N LEU A 124 0.69 9.40 13.16
CA LEU A 124 0.45 8.66 11.93
C LEU A 124 -1.02 8.25 11.80
N ASN A 125 -1.56 7.62 12.86
CA ASN A 125 -2.95 7.14 12.83
C ASN A 125 -3.95 8.30 12.82
N LEU A 126 -3.65 9.42 13.47
CA LEU A 126 -4.47 10.63 13.40
C LEU A 126 -4.52 11.18 11.96
N GLY A 127 -3.38 11.20 11.27
CA GLY A 127 -3.32 11.56 9.86
C GLY A 127 -4.18 10.65 8.97
N ILE A 128 -4.15 9.34 9.22
CA ILE A 128 -5.00 8.36 8.51
C ILE A 128 -6.48 8.65 8.79
N VAL A 129 -6.85 8.97 10.04
CA VAL A 129 -8.24 9.31 10.40
C VAL A 129 -8.67 10.59 9.70
N TYR A 130 -7.86 11.64 9.71
CA TYR A 130 -8.16 12.88 9.00
C TYR A 130 -8.32 12.65 7.50
N HIS A 131 -7.46 11.85 6.88
CA HIS A 131 -7.58 11.49 5.48
C HIS A 131 -8.90 10.75 5.19
N LYS A 132 -9.34 9.84 6.07
CA LYS A 132 -10.64 9.16 5.96
C LYS A 132 -11.84 10.09 6.13
N LEU A 133 -11.66 11.19 6.84
CA LEU A 133 -12.67 12.25 7.03
C LEU A 133 -12.60 13.34 5.94
N ASP A 134 -11.77 13.16 4.90
CA ASP A 134 -11.50 14.11 3.80
C ASP A 134 -10.95 15.47 4.29
N ARG A 135 -10.25 15.45 5.42
CA ARG A 135 -9.58 16.62 6.03
C ARG A 135 -8.09 16.58 5.68
N LYS A 136 -7.77 16.92 4.44
CA LYS A 136 -6.45 16.69 3.85
C LYS A 136 -5.34 17.52 4.49
N GLU A 137 -5.60 18.79 4.80
CA GLU A 137 -4.62 19.68 5.45
C GLU A 137 -4.27 19.21 6.87
N ASP A 138 -5.27 18.75 7.62
CA ASP A 138 -5.06 18.16 8.94
C ASP A 138 -4.27 16.85 8.84
N ALA A 139 -4.56 16.03 7.83
CA ALA A 139 -3.84 14.79 7.57
C ALA A 139 -2.36 15.05 7.24
N GLU A 140 -2.07 16.01 6.35
CA GLU A 140 -0.69 16.40 6.01
C GLU A 140 0.06 16.88 7.26
N THR A 141 -0.58 17.71 8.06
CA THR A 141 -0.01 18.20 9.33
C THR A 141 0.29 17.05 10.29
N ALA A 142 -0.64 16.12 10.46
CA ALA A 142 -0.47 14.97 11.34
C ALA A 142 0.65 14.02 10.86
N PHE A 143 0.76 13.73 9.56
CA PHE A 143 1.85 12.93 9.01
C PHE A 143 3.21 13.61 9.20
N ASN A 144 3.28 14.92 8.99
CA ASN A 144 4.51 15.68 9.26
C ASN A 144 4.89 15.66 10.76
N ASN A 145 3.92 15.73 11.67
CA ASN A 145 4.18 15.59 13.10
C ASN A 145 4.66 14.16 13.45
N ALA A 146 4.14 13.13 12.80
CA ALA A 146 4.63 11.76 12.96
C ALA A 146 6.11 11.65 12.57
N ILE A 147 6.49 12.21 11.41
CA ILE A 147 7.87 12.25 10.93
C ILE A 147 8.78 13.03 11.88
N LYS A 148 8.29 14.17 12.39
CA LYS A 148 9.03 15.00 13.35
C LYS A 148 9.24 14.26 14.68
N ALA A 149 8.25 13.52 15.15
CA ALA A 149 8.36 12.75 16.39
C ALA A 149 9.32 11.55 16.25
N ASN A 150 9.34 10.89 15.09
CA ASN A 150 10.31 9.86 14.76
C ASN A 150 10.55 9.80 13.25
N SER A 151 11.73 10.23 12.80
CA SER A 151 12.13 10.24 11.39
C SER A 151 12.32 8.85 10.78
N LEU A 152 12.31 7.80 11.59
CA LEU A 152 12.33 6.41 11.12
C LEU A 152 10.92 5.85 10.83
N ASN A 153 9.86 6.63 11.03
CA ASN A 153 8.49 6.19 10.74
C ASN A 153 8.24 6.17 9.23
N LEU A 154 8.54 5.05 8.60
CA LEU A 154 8.41 4.82 7.16
C LEU A 154 6.98 4.97 6.67
N ASP A 155 6.02 4.50 7.47
CA ASP A 155 4.61 4.56 7.13
C ASP A 155 4.11 6.01 7.08
N ALA A 156 4.67 6.90 7.93
CA ALA A 156 4.32 8.32 7.89
C ALA A 156 4.76 8.97 6.57
N TYR A 157 5.98 8.71 6.10
CA TYR A 157 6.42 9.17 4.77
C TYR A 157 5.55 8.58 3.66
N ASN A 158 5.24 7.29 3.74
CA ASN A 158 4.47 6.60 2.73
C ASN A 158 3.02 7.13 2.65
N GLN A 159 2.37 7.38 3.78
CA GLN A 159 1.02 7.96 3.83
C GLN A 159 1.00 9.42 3.37
N LEU A 160 2.02 10.19 3.75
CA LEU A 160 2.16 11.56 3.24
C LEU A 160 2.35 11.56 1.71
N GLY A 161 3.19 10.67 1.19
CA GLY A 161 3.35 10.51 -0.26
C GLY A 161 2.05 10.14 -0.97
N LEU A 162 1.23 9.27 -0.36
CA LEU A 162 -0.09 8.91 -0.89
C LEU A 162 -1.02 10.12 -0.95
N LEU A 163 -1.13 10.88 0.13
CA LEU A 163 -1.94 12.10 0.21
C LEU A 163 -1.52 13.13 -0.85
N LEU A 164 -0.23 13.41 -0.96
CA LEU A 164 0.34 14.34 -1.92
C LEU A 164 0.07 13.91 -3.37
N ARG A 165 0.14 12.60 -3.66
CA ARG A 165 -0.21 12.06 -4.98
C ARG A 165 -1.69 12.30 -5.31
N GLU A 166 -2.59 12.10 -4.36
CA GLU A 166 -4.03 12.33 -4.52
C GLU A 166 -4.36 13.82 -4.74
N GLU A 167 -3.51 14.70 -4.23
CA GLU A 167 -3.59 16.15 -4.46
C GLU A 167 -2.92 16.62 -5.76
N GLY A 168 -2.33 15.71 -6.53
CA GLY A 168 -1.61 16.06 -7.77
C GLY A 168 -0.21 16.63 -7.53
N ARG A 169 0.28 16.62 -6.31
CA ARG A 169 1.63 17.11 -5.91
C ARG A 169 2.65 16.01 -6.13
N PHE A 170 2.84 15.59 -7.37
CA PHE A 170 3.59 14.38 -7.74
C PHE A 170 5.05 14.41 -7.34
N ASN A 171 5.73 15.55 -7.51
CA ASN A 171 7.15 15.69 -7.14
C ASN A 171 7.34 15.60 -5.61
N ASP A 172 6.40 16.17 -4.85
CA ASP A 172 6.43 16.10 -3.39
C ASP A 172 6.16 14.66 -2.92
N ALA A 173 5.21 13.96 -3.56
CA ALA A 173 4.92 12.56 -3.29
C ALA A 173 6.15 11.66 -3.54
N GLU A 174 6.83 11.85 -4.69
CA GLU A 174 8.06 11.16 -5.03
C GLU A 174 9.12 11.36 -3.94
N ALA A 175 9.30 12.60 -3.49
CA ALA A 175 10.26 12.92 -2.45
C ALA A 175 9.97 12.18 -1.13
N GLN A 176 8.69 12.05 -0.74
CA GLN A 176 8.35 11.32 0.49
C GLN A 176 8.58 9.80 0.34
N TYR A 177 8.18 9.19 -0.77
CA TYR A 177 8.44 7.76 -1.00
C TYR A 177 9.95 7.46 -1.03
N LYS A 178 10.76 8.31 -1.67
CA LYS A 178 12.21 8.19 -1.67
C LYS A 178 12.81 8.30 -0.27
N LYS A 179 12.29 9.17 0.59
CA LYS A 179 12.72 9.25 1.99
C LYS A 179 12.43 7.95 2.76
N ALA A 180 11.24 7.37 2.59
CA ALA A 180 10.92 6.09 3.20
C ALA A 180 11.88 4.98 2.73
N ILE A 181 12.16 4.90 1.43
CA ILE A 181 13.09 3.93 0.84
C ILE A 181 14.53 4.17 1.33
N ALA A 182 14.96 5.44 1.47
CA ALA A 182 16.28 5.77 1.99
C ALA A 182 16.48 5.37 3.46
N VAL A 183 15.41 5.45 4.28
CA VAL A 183 15.45 4.96 5.67
C VAL A 183 15.50 3.43 5.70
N TRP A 184 14.74 2.77 4.85
CA TRP A 184 14.76 1.30 4.76
C TRP A 184 14.47 0.83 3.33
N PRO A 185 15.51 0.42 2.58
CA PRO A 185 15.38 -0.02 1.18
C PRO A 185 14.42 -1.21 0.98
N LYS A 186 14.12 -1.98 2.03
CA LYS A 186 13.19 -3.11 1.98
C LYS A 186 11.73 -2.74 2.31
N HIS A 187 11.37 -1.45 2.29
CA HIS A 187 9.99 -1.01 2.52
C HIS A 187 9.11 -1.23 1.28
N ALA A 188 8.55 -2.42 1.15
CA ALA A 188 7.78 -2.84 -0.01
C ALA A 188 6.63 -1.88 -0.38
N ALA A 189 5.91 -1.33 0.62
CA ALA A 189 4.81 -0.41 0.37
C ALA A 189 5.24 0.85 -0.38
N SER A 190 6.41 1.42 -0.04
CA SER A 190 6.94 2.60 -0.74
C SER A 190 7.39 2.26 -2.16
N HIS A 191 7.97 1.08 -2.40
CA HIS A 191 8.29 0.66 -3.76
C HIS A 191 7.04 0.49 -4.62
N LYS A 192 5.98 -0.10 -4.09
CA LYS A 192 4.70 -0.20 -4.81
C LYS A 192 4.13 1.18 -5.13
N ASN A 193 4.07 2.08 -4.14
CA ASN A 193 3.43 3.38 -4.30
C ASN A 193 4.20 4.33 -5.22
N ILE A 194 5.54 4.34 -5.16
CA ILE A 194 6.34 5.14 -6.09
C ILE A 194 6.31 4.55 -7.50
N GLY A 195 6.24 3.22 -7.63
CA GLY A 195 6.02 2.57 -8.93
C GLY A 195 4.71 3.00 -9.57
N ILE A 196 3.61 3.03 -8.81
CA ILE A 196 2.31 3.55 -9.26
C ILE A 196 2.41 5.03 -9.65
N LEU A 197 3.13 5.84 -8.87
CA LEU A 197 3.34 7.25 -9.18
C LEU A 197 4.05 7.43 -10.52
N TYR A 198 5.13 6.68 -10.77
CA TYR A 198 5.88 6.74 -12.02
C TYR A 198 5.08 6.24 -13.22
N ASP A 199 4.33 5.15 -13.07
CA ASP A 199 3.55 4.57 -14.18
C ASP A 199 2.37 5.47 -14.57
N LEU A 200 1.53 5.84 -13.60
CA LEU A 200 0.23 6.44 -13.89
C LEU A 200 0.25 7.98 -13.97
N TYR A 201 1.22 8.64 -13.33
CA TYR A 201 1.19 10.09 -13.18
C TYR A 201 2.41 10.80 -13.76
N MET A 202 3.56 10.13 -13.83
CA MET A 202 4.81 10.76 -14.32
C MET A 202 5.28 10.22 -15.68
N GLY A 203 4.73 9.10 -16.16
CA GLY A 203 5.12 8.50 -17.44
C GLY A 203 6.54 7.89 -17.46
N GLU A 204 7.13 7.67 -16.28
CA GLU A 204 8.50 7.19 -16.10
C GLU A 204 8.54 5.64 -16.06
N LEU A 205 8.16 5.01 -17.18
CA LEU A 205 7.86 3.58 -17.23
C LEU A 205 9.02 2.68 -16.76
N ASN A 206 10.26 3.03 -17.08
CA ASN A 206 11.42 2.25 -16.63
C ASN A 206 11.63 2.32 -15.13
N LYS A 207 11.38 3.49 -14.52
CA LYS A 207 11.42 3.62 -13.04
C LYS A 207 10.29 2.85 -12.39
N ALA A 208 9.08 2.92 -12.96
CA ALA A 208 7.94 2.16 -12.49
C ALA A 208 8.23 0.66 -12.49
N LEU A 209 8.74 0.13 -13.61
CA LEU A 209 9.11 -1.27 -13.76
C LEU A 209 10.10 -1.72 -12.68
N ASN A 210 11.19 -0.97 -12.51
CA ASN A 210 12.20 -1.29 -11.48
C ASN A 210 11.60 -1.36 -10.07
N HIS A 211 10.76 -0.39 -9.69
CA HIS A 211 10.14 -0.39 -8.37
C HIS A 211 9.11 -1.51 -8.19
N PHE A 212 8.37 -1.89 -9.23
CA PHE A 212 7.46 -3.03 -9.15
C PHE A 212 8.20 -4.36 -9.08
N GLU A 213 9.34 -4.50 -9.77
CA GLU A 213 10.20 -5.68 -9.65
C GLU A 213 10.79 -5.80 -8.22
N ILE A 214 11.24 -4.67 -7.61
CA ILE A 214 11.70 -4.66 -6.22
C ILE A 214 10.55 -5.04 -5.27
N PHE A 215 9.36 -4.45 -5.46
CA PHE A 215 8.19 -4.83 -4.66
C PHE A 215 7.92 -6.33 -4.75
N GLN A 216 7.91 -6.90 -5.96
CA GLN A 216 7.69 -8.33 -6.19
C GLN A 216 8.76 -9.19 -5.53
N TYR A 217 10.03 -8.79 -5.61
CA TYR A 217 11.16 -9.47 -4.98
C TYR A 217 11.04 -9.50 -3.44
N LEU A 218 10.49 -8.44 -2.85
CA LEU A 218 10.29 -8.32 -1.40
C LEU A 218 9.09 -9.11 -0.86
N GLN A 219 8.23 -9.66 -1.75
CA GLN A 219 7.09 -10.46 -1.30
C GLN A 219 7.54 -11.89 -0.94
N PRO A 220 7.02 -12.47 0.15
CA PRO A 220 7.29 -13.87 0.50
C PRO A 220 6.72 -14.87 -0.52
N GLU A 221 5.65 -14.45 -1.21
CA GLU A 221 5.01 -15.18 -2.29
C GLU A 221 4.71 -14.23 -3.46
N PRO A 222 4.76 -14.68 -4.71
CA PRO A 222 4.50 -13.83 -5.87
C PRO A 222 3.12 -13.19 -5.83
N ASP A 223 3.06 -11.85 -5.94
CA ASP A 223 1.83 -11.11 -6.14
C ASP A 223 1.41 -11.20 -7.61
N ARG A 224 0.34 -11.96 -7.89
CA ARG A 224 -0.15 -12.19 -9.27
C ARG A 224 -0.60 -10.91 -9.98
N GLN A 225 -1.17 -9.97 -9.25
CA GLN A 225 -1.60 -8.68 -9.82
C GLN A 225 -0.36 -7.87 -10.23
N MET A 226 0.64 -7.80 -9.38
CA MET A 226 1.89 -7.11 -9.67
C MET A 226 2.64 -7.77 -10.84
N ALA A 227 2.67 -9.09 -10.90
CA ALA A 227 3.24 -9.80 -12.04
C ALA A 227 2.57 -9.39 -13.36
N GLY A 228 1.24 -9.25 -13.37
CA GLY A 228 0.50 -8.74 -14.53
C GLY A 228 0.90 -7.31 -14.92
N TRP A 229 1.06 -6.41 -13.95
CA TRP A 229 1.50 -5.03 -14.20
C TRP A 229 2.94 -4.98 -14.75
N ILE A 230 3.83 -5.79 -14.23
CA ILE A 230 5.21 -5.91 -14.74
C ILE A 230 5.24 -6.35 -16.19
N ILE A 231 4.45 -7.37 -16.56
CA ILE A 231 4.34 -7.86 -17.95
C ILE A 231 3.80 -6.75 -18.88
N ASP A 232 2.77 -6.04 -18.45
CA ASP A 232 2.20 -4.94 -19.22
C ASP A 232 3.20 -3.80 -19.43
N LEU A 233 3.89 -3.39 -18.37
CA LEU A 233 4.94 -2.36 -18.46
C LEU A 233 6.07 -2.79 -19.41
N LYS A 234 6.56 -4.02 -19.33
CA LYS A 234 7.60 -4.53 -20.23
C LYS A 234 7.16 -4.45 -21.69
N ARG A 235 5.88 -4.73 -21.97
CA ARG A 235 5.32 -4.59 -23.32
C ARG A 235 5.30 -3.13 -23.76
N ARG A 236 4.86 -2.22 -22.90
CA ARG A 236 4.77 -0.77 -23.18
C ARG A 236 6.14 -0.11 -23.37
N ILE A 237 7.18 -0.62 -22.71
CA ILE A 237 8.57 -0.15 -22.87
C ILE A 237 9.20 -0.68 -24.15
N GLY A 238 8.86 -1.91 -24.57
CA GLY A 238 9.43 -2.57 -25.73
C GLY A 238 8.82 -2.15 -27.08
N ASN A 239 7.72 -1.39 -27.06
CA ASN A 239 7.09 -0.79 -28.24
C ASN A 239 7.53 0.67 -28.39
#